data_dc58d4cb870ae5bb7d94429e72e11bd9
#
_entry.id   dc58d4cb870ae5bb7d94429e72e11bd9
#
_cell.length_a   1.000
_cell.length_b   1.000
_cell.length_c   1.000
_cell.angle_alpha   90.00
_cell.angle_beta   90.00
_cell.angle_gamma   90.00
#
_symmetry.space_group_name_H-M   'P 1'
#
loop_
_entity.id
_entity.type
_entity.pdbx_description
1 polymer ?
#
loop_
_entity_poly.entity_id
_entity_poly.type
_entity_poly.pdbx_seq_one_letter_code
_entity_poly.pdbx_strand_id
1 'polypeptide(L)'
;EFIWETKVSDIDFDTNSIRARLLDGGEEININYDELIFGVGKSGIDFGKQLAEKYNLPTEAKSVQIGVRFEAPQEHFQKLIDVSYDFKLYRKFEDEGVSLRSFCTNNNAAYVAVEQTYGDHSYNGHAKKDEAFRNDMTNFGILMEIKGIEKPFDWSRNVVQSVNKEGTGLYYSPTRK
;
A
#
# COMPACT_ATOMS: atom_id res chain seq x y z
N GLU A 1 15.65 19.71 9.18
CA GLU A 1 15.01 20.65 8.23
C GLU A 1 14.16 19.86 7.25
N PHE A 2 12.98 20.40 6.85
CA PHE A 2 12.12 19.81 5.81
C PHE A 2 12.12 20.73 4.59
N ILE A 3 12.32 20.16 3.42
CA ILE A 3 12.22 20.89 2.15
C ILE A 3 10.91 20.41 1.49
N TRP A 4 9.88 21.23 1.59
CA TRP A 4 8.55 20.97 1.07
C TRP A 4 8.47 21.26 -0.42
N GLU A 5 7.42 20.71 -1.07
CA GLU A 5 7.12 20.96 -2.49
C GLU A 5 8.31 20.67 -3.41
N THR A 6 9.09 19.64 -3.06
CA THR A 6 10.33 19.31 -3.74
C THR A 6 10.31 17.86 -4.18
N LYS A 7 10.65 17.63 -5.43
CA LYS A 7 10.76 16.29 -6.02
C LYS A 7 12.23 15.95 -6.24
N VAL A 8 12.67 14.85 -5.65
CA VAL A 8 14.00 14.28 -5.96
C VAL A 8 13.94 13.70 -7.38
N SER A 9 14.88 14.11 -8.21
CA SER A 9 15.02 13.68 -9.61
C SER A 9 16.14 12.66 -9.82
N ASP A 10 17.18 12.72 -8.99
CA ASP A 10 18.30 11.79 -9.07
C ASP A 10 19.00 11.66 -7.71
N ILE A 11 19.69 10.55 -7.52
CA ILE A 11 20.61 10.32 -6.41
C ILE A 11 21.92 9.81 -7.00
N ASP A 12 23.00 10.46 -6.60
CA ASP A 12 24.34 10.07 -7.00
C ASP A 12 25.05 9.45 -5.78
N PHE A 13 25.29 8.14 -5.84
CA PHE A 13 25.97 7.41 -4.77
C PHE A 13 27.47 7.56 -4.82
N ASP A 14 28.05 7.96 -5.96
CA ASP A 14 29.51 8.14 -6.09
C ASP A 14 29.95 9.47 -5.48
N THR A 15 29.10 10.48 -5.58
CA THR A 15 29.35 11.82 -5.03
C THR A 15 28.58 12.12 -3.75
N ASN A 16 27.78 11.17 -3.25
CA ASN A 16 26.90 11.35 -2.09
C ASN A 16 26.02 12.60 -2.21
N SER A 17 25.35 12.75 -3.35
CA SER A 17 24.52 13.92 -3.63
C SER A 17 23.12 13.55 -4.12
N ILE A 18 22.16 14.39 -3.79
CA ILE A 18 20.76 14.32 -4.23
C ILE A 18 20.51 15.53 -5.12
N ARG A 19 19.93 15.27 -6.29
CA ARG A 19 19.39 16.32 -7.15
C ARG A 19 17.89 16.38 -7.00
N ALA A 20 17.38 17.57 -6.71
CA ALA A 20 15.96 17.78 -6.48
C ALA A 20 15.50 19.06 -7.16
N ARG A 21 14.19 19.14 -7.47
CA ARG A 21 13.56 20.29 -8.11
C ARG A 21 12.33 20.70 -7.34
N LEU A 22 12.16 22.01 -7.16
CA LEU A 22 10.93 22.58 -6.61
C LEU A 22 9.74 22.37 -7.59
N LEU A 23 8.56 22.03 -7.05
CA LEU A 23 7.38 21.71 -7.86
C LEU A 23 6.73 22.92 -8.55
N ASP A 24 7.04 24.11 -8.09
CA ASP A 24 6.62 25.38 -8.69
C ASP A 24 7.32 25.73 -10.01
N GLY A 25 8.15 24.81 -10.52
CA GLY A 25 9.00 25.03 -11.69
C GLY A 25 10.32 25.74 -11.37
N GLY A 26 10.63 25.86 -10.09
CA GLY A 26 11.80 26.51 -9.57
C GLY A 26 13.14 25.82 -9.85
N GLU A 27 14.16 26.34 -9.21
CA GLU A 27 15.54 25.93 -9.38
C GLU A 27 15.78 24.46 -9.00
N GLU A 28 16.73 23.87 -9.66
CA GLU A 28 17.30 22.58 -9.27
C GLU A 28 18.26 22.80 -8.10
N ILE A 29 18.08 22.03 -7.05
CA ILE A 29 18.94 22.07 -5.86
C ILE A 29 19.76 20.79 -5.75
N ASN A 30 21.00 20.92 -5.32
CA ASN A 30 21.89 19.80 -5.01
C ASN A 30 22.13 19.77 -3.51
N ILE A 31 21.91 18.60 -2.91
CA ILE A 31 22.05 18.36 -1.47
C ILE A 31 23.07 17.26 -1.28
N ASN A 32 24.17 17.54 -0.57
CA ASN A 32 25.12 16.53 -0.16
C ASN A 32 24.64 15.85 1.11
N TYR A 33 24.95 14.56 1.28
CA TYR A 33 24.59 13.76 2.44
C TYR A 33 25.76 12.89 2.91
N ASP A 34 25.84 12.64 4.19
CA ASP A 34 26.74 11.66 4.79
C ASP A 34 26.07 10.29 4.85
N GLU A 35 24.78 10.26 5.17
CA GLU A 35 23.95 9.07 5.19
C GLU A 35 22.61 9.33 4.51
N LEU A 36 22.09 8.33 3.77
CA LEU A 36 20.85 8.43 3.04
C LEU A 36 19.82 7.39 3.55
N ILE A 37 18.67 7.87 3.96
CA ILE A 37 17.50 7.04 4.24
C ILE A 37 16.51 7.15 3.09
N PHE A 38 16.32 6.05 2.36
CA PHE A 38 15.42 5.99 1.20
C PHE A 38 14.04 5.48 1.60
N GLY A 39 13.06 6.38 1.70
CA GLY A 39 11.71 6.09 2.18
C GLY A 39 10.60 6.63 1.28
N VAL A 40 10.65 6.33 -0.02
CA VAL A 40 9.80 6.94 -1.06
C VAL A 40 8.38 6.37 -1.18
N GLY A 41 8.06 5.31 -0.45
CA GLY A 41 6.75 4.67 -0.47
C GLY A 41 6.33 4.13 -1.84
N LYS A 42 5.04 3.89 -2.01
CA LYS A 42 4.47 3.32 -3.25
C LYS A 42 4.76 4.18 -4.49
N SER A 43 4.63 5.50 -4.36
CA SER A 43 4.81 6.44 -5.47
C SER A 43 6.25 6.53 -5.97
N GLY A 44 7.22 6.09 -5.17
CA GLY A 44 8.63 6.09 -5.53
C GLY A 44 9.18 4.76 -6.06
N ILE A 45 8.36 3.75 -6.27
CA ILE A 45 8.82 2.43 -6.71
C ILE A 45 9.56 2.51 -8.05
N ASP A 46 9.03 3.24 -9.02
CA ASP A 46 9.67 3.38 -10.33
C ASP A 46 11.02 4.11 -10.22
N PHE A 47 11.10 5.11 -9.34
CA PHE A 47 12.37 5.78 -9.04
C PHE A 47 13.36 4.83 -8.37
N GLY A 48 12.90 3.99 -7.43
CA GLY A 48 13.73 2.94 -6.83
C GLY A 48 14.27 1.93 -7.84
N LYS A 49 13.43 1.51 -8.81
CA LYS A 49 13.86 0.64 -9.91
C LYS A 49 14.94 1.29 -10.77
N GLN A 50 14.75 2.56 -11.16
CA GLN A 50 15.73 3.31 -11.95
C GLN A 50 17.08 3.41 -11.24
N LEU A 51 17.09 3.66 -9.92
CA LEU A 51 18.32 3.68 -9.13
C LEU A 51 18.97 2.29 -9.06
N ALA A 52 18.18 1.25 -8.87
CA ALA A 52 18.71 -0.11 -8.84
C ALA A 52 19.36 -0.51 -10.17
N GLU A 53 18.76 -0.16 -11.29
CA GLU A 53 19.32 -0.36 -12.64
C GLU A 53 20.59 0.48 -12.84
N LYS A 54 20.55 1.78 -12.52
CA LYS A 54 21.67 2.73 -12.67
C LYS A 54 22.94 2.25 -11.95
N TYR A 55 22.78 1.72 -10.74
CA TYR A 55 23.88 1.29 -9.88
C TYR A 55 24.07 -0.23 -9.80
N ASN A 56 23.38 -0.97 -10.66
CA ASN A 56 23.43 -2.45 -10.68
C ASN A 56 23.22 -3.06 -9.28
N LEU A 57 22.24 -2.55 -8.53
CA LEU A 57 21.92 -3.04 -7.21
C LEU A 57 21.21 -4.40 -7.29
N PRO A 58 21.51 -5.34 -6.42
CA PRO A 58 20.84 -6.62 -6.41
C PRO A 58 19.36 -6.45 -6.05
N THR A 59 18.48 -7.02 -6.86
CA THR A 59 17.04 -7.01 -6.64
C THR A 59 16.48 -8.41 -6.64
N GLU A 60 15.47 -8.66 -5.83
CA GLU A 60 14.79 -9.94 -5.72
C GLU A 60 13.28 -9.77 -5.89
N ALA A 61 12.68 -10.60 -6.75
CA ALA A 61 11.24 -10.69 -6.88
C ALA A 61 10.64 -11.42 -5.68
N LYS A 62 9.80 -10.73 -4.90
CA LYS A 62 9.09 -11.33 -3.76
C LYS A 62 7.67 -11.73 -4.14
N SER A 63 6.98 -12.45 -3.23
CA SER A 63 5.57 -12.77 -3.37
C SER A 63 4.70 -11.50 -3.50
N VAL A 64 3.63 -11.62 -4.26
CA VAL A 64 2.58 -10.59 -4.33
C VAL A 64 1.56 -10.84 -3.24
N GLN A 65 1.12 -9.77 -2.59
CA GLN A 65 -0.02 -9.79 -1.69
C GLN A 65 -1.12 -8.91 -2.28
N ILE A 66 -2.22 -9.52 -2.66
CA ILE A 66 -3.39 -8.86 -3.22
C ILE A 66 -4.65 -9.36 -2.53
N GLY A 67 -5.67 -8.52 -2.41
CA GLY A 67 -6.88 -8.94 -1.72
C GLY A 67 -7.99 -7.92 -1.75
N VAL A 68 -8.95 -8.16 -0.88
CA VAL A 68 -10.15 -7.33 -0.73
C VAL A 68 -10.27 -6.85 0.71
N ARG A 69 -10.93 -5.71 0.89
CA ARG A 69 -11.29 -5.21 2.22
C ARG A 69 -12.77 -5.42 2.45
N PHE A 70 -13.07 -6.05 3.59
CA PHE A 70 -14.41 -6.22 4.09
C PHE A 70 -14.74 -5.14 5.11
N GLU A 71 -15.99 -4.67 5.09
CA GLU A 71 -16.58 -3.87 6.14
C GLU A 71 -17.96 -4.47 6.47
N ALA A 72 -18.22 -4.67 7.75
CA ALA A 72 -19.50 -5.21 8.22
C ALA A 72 -19.80 -4.76 9.67
N PRO A 73 -21.06 -4.92 10.15
CA PRO A 73 -21.39 -4.69 11.53
C PRO A 73 -20.49 -5.50 12.47
N GLN A 74 -19.96 -4.85 13.50
CA GLN A 74 -18.99 -5.40 14.44
C GLN A 74 -19.54 -6.65 15.16
N GLU A 75 -20.82 -6.68 15.45
CA GLU A 75 -21.49 -7.80 16.13
C GLU A 75 -21.23 -9.16 15.48
N HIS A 76 -21.08 -9.21 14.16
CA HIS A 76 -20.78 -10.43 13.43
C HIS A 76 -19.37 -10.99 13.73
N PHE A 77 -18.46 -10.13 14.19
CA PHE A 77 -17.08 -10.48 14.47
C PHE A 77 -16.72 -10.38 15.95
N GLN A 78 -17.69 -10.08 16.82
CA GLN A 78 -17.43 -9.78 18.23
C GLN A 78 -16.62 -10.88 18.93
N LYS A 79 -16.92 -12.14 18.69
CA LYS A 79 -16.17 -13.27 19.26
C LYS A 79 -14.69 -13.30 18.89
N LEU A 80 -14.34 -12.82 17.71
CA LEU A 80 -12.95 -12.72 17.26
C LEU A 80 -12.27 -11.49 17.87
N ILE A 81 -13.00 -10.38 17.93
CA ILE A 81 -12.54 -9.11 18.49
C ILE A 81 -12.26 -9.24 19.98
N ASP A 82 -13.10 -9.97 20.72
CA ASP A 82 -12.92 -10.23 22.15
C ASP A 82 -11.63 -11.03 22.43
N VAL A 83 -11.19 -11.85 21.49
CA VAL A 83 -9.91 -12.57 21.60
C VAL A 83 -8.73 -11.66 21.25
N SER A 84 -8.85 -10.85 20.21
CA SER A 84 -7.80 -9.92 19.79
C SER A 84 -8.39 -8.80 18.94
N TYR A 85 -8.03 -7.55 19.26
CA TYR A 85 -8.43 -6.37 18.47
C TYR A 85 -8.08 -6.52 16.98
N ASP A 86 -6.88 -6.99 16.68
CA ASP A 86 -6.39 -7.27 15.33
C ASP A 86 -6.20 -8.77 15.15
N PHE A 87 -7.32 -9.49 15.05
CA PHE A 87 -7.31 -10.94 14.90
C PHE A 87 -6.64 -11.38 13.60
N LYS A 88 -5.90 -12.49 13.65
CA LYS A 88 -5.20 -13.06 12.51
C LYS A 88 -5.78 -14.44 12.18
N LEU A 89 -6.52 -14.49 11.09
CA LEU A 89 -6.97 -15.73 10.47
C LEU A 89 -6.00 -16.07 9.32
N TYR A 90 -5.65 -17.33 9.22
CA TYR A 90 -4.70 -17.79 8.21
C TYR A 90 -5.13 -19.12 7.62
N ARG A 91 -5.05 -19.27 6.31
CA ARG A 91 -5.29 -20.52 5.61
C ARG A 91 -4.28 -20.70 4.48
N LYS A 92 -3.67 -21.88 4.43
CA LYS A 92 -2.84 -22.34 3.31
C LYS A 92 -3.63 -23.22 2.36
N PHE A 93 -3.33 -23.09 1.09
CA PHE A 93 -3.73 -23.97 0.01
C PHE A 93 -2.45 -24.52 -0.60
N GLU A 94 -1.97 -25.63 -0.06
CA GLU A 94 -0.60 -26.12 -0.37
C GLU A 94 -0.47 -26.55 -1.82
N ASP A 95 -1.50 -27.19 -2.38
CA ASP A 95 -1.51 -27.64 -3.77
C ASP A 95 -1.49 -26.49 -4.79
N GLU A 96 -1.92 -25.32 -4.40
CA GLU A 96 -2.05 -24.13 -5.26
C GLU A 96 -0.92 -23.11 -5.03
N GLY A 97 -0.06 -23.34 -4.04
CA GLY A 97 1.00 -22.40 -3.66
C GLY A 97 0.50 -21.05 -3.16
N VAL A 98 -0.74 -21.01 -2.66
CA VAL A 98 -1.44 -19.79 -2.23
C VAL A 98 -1.71 -19.84 -0.73
N SER A 99 -1.63 -18.70 -0.08
CA SER A 99 -2.12 -18.53 1.29
C SER A 99 -3.02 -17.32 1.42
N LEU A 100 -4.02 -17.42 2.29
CA LEU A 100 -4.91 -16.32 2.67
C LEU A 100 -4.66 -15.94 4.12
N ARG A 101 -4.72 -14.64 4.41
CA ARG A 101 -4.66 -14.13 5.78
C ARG A 101 -5.54 -12.91 5.98
N SER A 102 -6.09 -12.75 7.19
CA SER A 102 -6.66 -11.47 7.59
C SER A 102 -5.55 -10.43 7.80
N PHE A 103 -5.88 -9.18 7.56
CA PHE A 103 -4.92 -8.08 7.62
C PHE A 103 -5.57 -6.80 8.12
N CYS A 104 -4.89 -6.11 9.04
CA CYS A 104 -5.22 -4.76 9.49
C CYS A 104 -6.71 -4.61 9.85
N THR A 105 -7.12 -5.23 10.95
CA THR A 105 -8.46 -5.10 11.49
C THR A 105 -8.64 -3.76 12.19
N ASN A 106 -9.76 -3.11 11.93
CA ASN A 106 -10.15 -1.85 12.55
C ASN A 106 -11.58 -1.99 13.10
N ASN A 107 -11.77 -1.61 14.36
CA ASN A 107 -13.02 -1.79 15.09
C ASN A 107 -13.49 -0.47 15.69
N ASN A 108 -14.77 -0.37 16.04
CA ASN A 108 -15.46 0.71 16.73
C ASN A 108 -15.58 2.02 15.95
N ALA A 109 -14.54 2.65 15.54
CA ALA A 109 -14.53 3.87 14.72
C ALA A 109 -13.93 3.57 13.33
N ALA A 110 -14.26 2.40 12.80
CA ALA A 110 -13.71 1.86 11.57
C ALA A 110 -14.28 2.55 10.34
N TYR A 111 -13.41 2.83 9.38
CA TYR A 111 -13.79 3.32 8.06
C TYR A 111 -12.81 2.81 6.99
N VAL A 112 -13.29 2.77 5.75
CA VAL A 112 -12.47 2.42 4.59
C VAL A 112 -12.10 3.70 3.86
N ALA A 113 -10.80 3.90 3.66
CA ALA A 113 -10.27 5.00 2.87
C ALA A 113 -9.90 4.52 1.46
N VAL A 114 -10.16 5.36 0.47
CA VAL A 114 -9.66 5.17 -0.89
C VAL A 114 -8.29 5.81 -0.96
N GLU A 115 -7.30 5.02 -1.38
CA GLU A 115 -5.95 5.49 -1.65
C GLU A 115 -5.72 5.49 -3.16
N GLN A 116 -5.15 6.57 -3.68
CA GLN A 116 -4.82 6.68 -5.09
C GLN A 116 -3.31 6.62 -5.28
N THR A 117 -2.87 5.74 -6.18
CA THR A 117 -1.46 5.62 -6.57
C THR A 117 -1.39 5.39 -8.07
N TYR A 118 -0.65 6.21 -8.80
CA TYR A 118 -0.52 6.17 -10.27
C TYR A 118 -1.87 6.26 -11.02
N GLY A 119 -2.87 6.93 -10.44
CA GLY A 119 -4.22 7.00 -11.01
C GLY A 119 -5.11 5.79 -10.70
N ASP A 120 -4.58 4.76 -10.09
CA ASP A 120 -5.32 3.57 -9.67
C ASP A 120 -5.82 3.71 -8.24
N HIS A 121 -6.99 3.12 -7.95
CA HIS A 121 -7.59 3.15 -6.62
C HIS A 121 -7.34 1.84 -5.89
N SER A 122 -6.97 1.96 -4.63
CA SER A 122 -6.91 0.87 -3.67
C SER A 122 -7.62 1.26 -2.37
N TYR A 123 -7.90 0.27 -1.53
CA TYR A 123 -8.69 0.48 -0.32
C TYR A 123 -7.89 0.10 0.91
N ASN A 124 -7.86 0.99 1.89
CA ASN A 124 -7.23 0.71 3.17
C ASN A 124 -8.21 0.97 4.32
N GLY A 125 -8.02 0.31 5.44
CA GLY A 125 -8.85 0.48 6.63
C GLY A 125 -8.15 1.30 7.68
N HIS A 126 -8.92 2.12 8.35
CA HIS A 126 -8.48 2.96 9.44
C HIS A 126 -9.51 2.93 10.57
N ALA A 127 -9.08 3.30 11.77
CA ALA A 127 -9.95 3.63 12.87
C ALA A 127 -9.55 4.99 13.45
N LYS A 128 -10.54 5.82 13.78
CA LYS A 128 -10.29 7.10 14.44
C LYS A 128 -10.16 6.90 15.94
N LYS A 129 -9.29 7.69 16.57
CA LYS A 129 -9.09 7.66 18.03
C LYS A 129 -10.18 8.40 18.78
N ASP A 130 -10.77 9.41 18.15
CA ASP A 130 -11.78 10.26 18.77
C ASP A 130 -13.10 9.49 18.88
N GLU A 131 -13.64 9.43 20.09
CA GLU A 131 -14.91 8.75 20.40
C GLU A 131 -16.12 9.37 19.67
N ALA A 132 -16.05 10.61 19.27
CA ALA A 132 -17.09 11.27 18.47
C ALA A 132 -17.32 10.56 17.10
N PHE A 133 -16.35 9.79 16.62
CA PHE A 133 -16.44 9.02 15.39
C PHE A 133 -16.74 7.53 15.60
N ARG A 134 -17.09 7.14 16.83
CA ARG A 134 -17.51 5.77 17.10
C ARG A 134 -18.64 5.33 16.18
N ASN A 135 -18.51 4.11 15.68
CA ASN A 135 -19.55 3.42 14.92
C ASN A 135 -19.49 1.94 15.24
N ASP A 136 -20.56 1.23 14.91
CA ASP A 136 -20.65 -0.20 15.16
C ASP A 136 -20.10 -1.04 13.99
N MET A 137 -19.10 -0.52 13.29
CA MET A 137 -18.51 -1.18 12.13
C MET A 137 -17.13 -1.75 12.45
N THR A 138 -16.83 -2.83 11.78
CA THR A 138 -15.51 -3.44 11.70
C THR A 138 -15.10 -3.57 10.25
N ASN A 139 -13.83 -3.33 9.93
CA ASN A 139 -13.27 -3.68 8.64
C ASN A 139 -11.93 -4.38 8.78
N PHE A 140 -11.64 -5.27 7.85
CA PHE A 140 -10.36 -5.95 7.73
C PHE A 140 -10.11 -6.36 6.29
N GLY A 141 -8.83 -6.47 5.92
CA GLY A 141 -8.43 -7.04 4.64
C GLY A 141 -8.36 -8.56 4.69
N ILE A 142 -8.66 -9.22 3.57
CA ILE A 142 -8.23 -10.59 3.31
C ILE A 142 -7.24 -10.52 2.17
N LEU A 143 -5.99 -10.86 2.47
CA LEU A 143 -4.89 -10.86 1.51
C LEU A 143 -4.58 -12.28 1.07
N MET A 144 -4.43 -12.44 -0.23
CA MET A 144 -3.90 -13.62 -0.88
C MET A 144 -2.42 -13.38 -1.19
N GLU A 145 -1.57 -14.26 -0.70
CA GLU A 145 -0.15 -14.28 -1.07
C GLU A 145 0.07 -15.27 -2.21
N ILE A 146 0.68 -14.78 -3.30
CA ILE A 146 0.99 -15.55 -4.50
C ILE A 146 2.49 -15.53 -4.70
N LYS A 147 3.11 -16.70 -4.83
CA LYS A 147 4.53 -16.87 -5.08
C LYS A 147 4.81 -17.14 -6.56
N GLY A 148 6.06 -16.97 -6.98
CA GLY A 148 6.51 -17.33 -8.32
C GLY A 148 6.09 -16.36 -9.42
N ILE A 149 5.62 -15.16 -9.09
CA ILE A 149 5.36 -14.11 -10.07
C ILE A 149 6.69 -13.45 -10.45
N GLU A 150 7.07 -13.53 -11.71
CA GLU A 150 8.37 -13.02 -12.20
C GLU A 150 8.48 -11.49 -12.06
N LYS A 151 7.40 -10.76 -12.38
CA LYS A 151 7.31 -9.30 -12.27
C LYS A 151 6.17 -8.89 -11.31
N PRO A 152 6.37 -9.07 -10.00
CA PRO A 152 5.28 -8.97 -9.03
C PRO A 152 4.62 -7.59 -8.99
N PHE A 153 5.38 -6.53 -9.14
CA PHE A 153 4.84 -5.17 -9.15
C PHE A 153 3.97 -4.91 -10.38
N ASP A 154 4.46 -5.24 -11.57
CA ASP A 154 3.74 -5.01 -12.83
C ASP A 154 2.48 -5.88 -12.89
N TRP A 155 2.59 -7.13 -12.43
CA TRP A 155 1.46 -8.04 -12.35
C TRP A 155 0.36 -7.50 -11.40
N SER A 156 0.73 -7.10 -10.18
CA SER A 156 -0.24 -6.57 -9.21
C SER A 156 -0.90 -5.29 -9.68
N ARG A 157 -0.14 -4.40 -10.32
CA ARG A 157 -0.65 -3.18 -10.93
C ARG A 157 -1.67 -3.47 -12.04
N ASN A 158 -1.34 -4.41 -12.94
CA ASN A 158 -2.26 -4.81 -14.01
C ASN A 158 -3.58 -5.39 -13.45
N VAL A 159 -3.53 -6.17 -12.37
CA VAL A 159 -4.73 -6.68 -11.71
C VAL A 159 -5.56 -5.53 -11.15
N VAL A 160 -4.95 -4.60 -10.40
CA VAL A 160 -5.65 -3.43 -9.84
C VAL A 160 -6.26 -2.58 -10.96
N GLN A 161 -5.54 -2.32 -12.05
CA GLN A 161 -6.04 -1.55 -13.19
C GLN A 161 -7.21 -2.25 -13.87
N SER A 162 -7.15 -3.56 -14.05
CA SER A 162 -8.26 -4.33 -14.63
C SER A 162 -9.50 -4.23 -13.75
N VAL A 163 -9.36 -4.40 -12.44
CA VAL A 163 -10.44 -4.25 -11.48
C VAL A 163 -11.02 -2.82 -11.50
N ASN A 164 -10.17 -1.81 -11.52
CA ASN A 164 -10.60 -0.40 -11.55
C ASN A 164 -11.35 -0.07 -12.87
N LYS A 165 -10.90 -0.63 -13.99
CA LYS A 165 -11.54 -0.46 -15.30
C LYS A 165 -12.93 -1.07 -15.35
N GLU A 166 -13.09 -2.31 -14.89
CA GLU A 166 -14.38 -3.00 -14.85
C GLU A 166 -15.33 -2.35 -13.83
N GLY A 167 -14.81 -1.84 -12.72
CA GLY A 167 -15.57 -1.16 -11.69
C GLY A 167 -15.85 0.32 -11.96
N THR A 168 -15.63 0.83 -13.16
CA THR A 168 -15.76 2.26 -13.49
C THR A 168 -14.91 3.19 -12.61
N GLY A 169 -13.77 2.72 -12.14
CA GLY A 169 -12.82 3.47 -11.33
C GLY A 169 -13.15 3.56 -9.83
N LEU A 170 -14.32 3.07 -9.42
CA LEU A 170 -14.73 3.00 -8.01
C LEU A 170 -15.29 1.62 -7.74
N TYR A 171 -14.54 0.81 -6.99
CA TYR A 171 -15.04 -0.45 -6.52
C TYR A 171 -15.94 -0.22 -5.32
N TYR A 172 -17.19 -0.22 -5.59
CA TYR A 172 -18.23 -0.07 -4.58
C TYR A 172 -18.98 -1.39 -4.43
N SER A 173 -18.97 -1.96 -3.25
CA SER A 173 -19.87 -3.08 -2.96
C SER A 173 -21.27 -2.55 -2.70
N PRO A 174 -22.29 -3.00 -3.45
CA PRO A 174 -23.66 -2.53 -3.31
C PRO A 174 -24.40 -3.08 -2.10
N THR A 175 -23.71 -3.67 -1.13
CA THR A 175 -24.35 -4.32 0.02
C THR A 175 -24.76 -3.39 1.15
N ARG A 176 -24.70 -2.07 0.97
CA ARG A 176 -25.39 -1.13 1.85
C ARG A 176 -26.77 -0.83 1.28
N LYS A 177 -27.77 -1.62 1.69
CA LYS A 177 -29.15 -1.17 1.84
C LYS A 177 -29.37 -0.76 3.27
#